data_130279ec34a51a42150c5cc739b613ed
#
_entry.id   130279ec34a51a42150c5cc739b613ed
#
_cell.length_a   1.000
_cell.length_b   1.000
_cell.length_c   1.000
_cell.angle_alpha   90.00
_cell.angle_beta   90.00
_cell.angle_gamma   90.00
#
_symmetry.space_group_name_H-M   'P 1'
#
loop_
_entity.id
_entity.type
_entity.pdbx_description
1 polymer ?
#
loop_
_entity_poly.entity_id
_entity_poly.type
_entity_poly.pdbx_seq_one_letter_code
_entity_poly.pdbx_strand_id
1 'polypeptide(L)'
;MKIGYPCINRTLPCRGNRTFRLKSYSKERFIDTVTNNLRCLQHLLSFNLDHNILFFRISSDIIPFASHPVLNVDWELYFKDRLTDIGRFIRNNNMRISMHPDQFIVLNSKRKEVVKRSIQEVVYHASFLDSLGLDESSKIQLHVGGVYGEKETSMNRFVTHFDLLPTSVRKRLVIENDERSYTANDCLQISKQNHIPVLFDVLHHEINNLDEPIQKMFSLIADTWKTSDGIPMVDYSSQERNEKTGKHATHINQKDFICFLQSINSIDIDIMLEIKDKEKSAVEAISLAKKDTRFIHVS
;
A
#
# COMPACT_ATOMS: atom_id res chain seq x y z
N MET A 1 6.70 14.93 5.02
CA MET A 1 6.38 14.19 3.77
C MET A 1 7.49 13.22 3.45
N LYS A 2 7.18 11.93 3.33
CA LYS A 2 8.06 10.87 2.83
C LYS A 2 7.60 10.46 1.44
N ILE A 3 8.54 10.12 0.56
CA ILE A 3 8.24 9.68 -0.81
C ILE A 3 8.79 8.27 -1.00
N GLY A 4 8.06 7.42 -1.72
CA GLY A 4 8.43 6.04 -1.95
C GLY A 4 7.85 5.42 -3.22
N TYR A 5 8.11 4.13 -3.38
CA TYR A 5 7.66 3.32 -4.52
C TYR A 5 7.28 1.90 -4.08
N PRO A 6 6.47 1.15 -4.86
CA PRO A 6 5.97 -0.16 -4.45
C PRO A 6 6.83 -1.32 -4.94
N CYS A 7 6.98 -2.31 -4.08
CA CYS A 7 7.26 -3.74 -4.28
C CYS A 7 8.67 -4.10 -4.79
N ILE A 8 9.11 -3.55 -5.91
CA ILE A 8 10.36 -3.95 -6.57
C ILE A 8 11.23 -2.75 -6.90
N ASN A 9 12.54 -2.97 -6.82
CA ASN A 9 13.54 -2.04 -7.31
C ASN A 9 14.10 -2.59 -8.63
N ARG A 10 14.28 -1.72 -9.63
CA ARG A 10 14.74 -2.12 -10.97
C ARG A 10 16.26 -2.02 -11.13
N THR A 11 16.92 -1.34 -10.21
CA THR A 11 18.38 -1.18 -10.20
C THR A 11 19.08 -2.33 -9.49
N LEU A 12 18.49 -2.84 -8.39
CA LEU A 12 19.07 -3.93 -7.63
C LEU A 12 18.94 -5.28 -8.36
N PRO A 13 19.96 -6.16 -8.28
CA PRO A 13 19.97 -7.46 -8.96
C PRO A 13 19.09 -8.52 -8.28
N CYS A 14 18.43 -8.20 -7.17
CA CYS A 14 17.57 -9.10 -6.41
C CYS A 14 16.09 -8.71 -6.50
N ARG A 15 15.21 -9.62 -6.09
CA ARG A 15 13.76 -9.40 -5.99
C ARG A 15 13.24 -9.96 -4.66
N GLY A 16 12.50 -9.11 -3.90
CA GLY A 16 11.88 -9.46 -2.62
C GLY A 16 10.48 -10.05 -2.76
N ASN A 17 10.03 -10.34 -3.97
CA ASN A 17 8.70 -10.85 -4.29
C ASN A 17 8.73 -12.15 -5.11
N ARG A 18 9.73 -13.00 -4.88
CA ARG A 18 9.81 -14.28 -5.56
C ARG A 18 8.73 -15.21 -5.03
N THR A 19 8.06 -15.92 -5.95
CA THR A 19 7.09 -16.96 -5.64
C THR A 19 7.31 -18.18 -6.54
N PHE A 20 6.54 -19.24 -6.33
CA PHE A 20 6.60 -20.45 -7.14
C PHE A 20 5.23 -21.12 -7.22
N ARG A 21 5.06 -22.03 -8.18
CA ARG A 21 3.78 -22.71 -8.40
C ARG A 21 3.46 -23.66 -7.25
N LEU A 22 2.18 -23.73 -6.84
CA LEU A 22 1.70 -24.60 -5.78
C LEU A 22 2.12 -26.08 -5.96
N LYS A 23 2.09 -26.62 -7.19
CA LYS A 23 2.54 -27.99 -7.51
C LYS A 23 4.01 -28.26 -7.17
N SER A 24 4.80 -27.23 -6.96
CA SER A 24 6.23 -27.32 -6.62
C SER A 24 6.49 -26.95 -5.17
N TYR A 25 5.45 -26.97 -4.32
CA TYR A 25 5.61 -26.66 -2.91
C TYR A 25 6.39 -27.78 -2.21
N SER A 26 7.43 -27.40 -1.50
CA SER A 26 8.07 -28.14 -0.42
C SER A 26 8.48 -27.20 0.68
N LYS A 27 8.68 -27.70 1.89
CA LYS A 27 9.11 -26.89 3.03
C LYS A 27 10.47 -26.24 2.77
N GLU A 28 11.42 -26.96 2.20
CA GLU A 28 12.77 -26.47 1.87
C GLU A 28 12.69 -25.33 0.86
N ARG A 29 11.92 -25.53 -0.23
CA ARG A 29 11.74 -24.50 -1.25
C ARG A 29 11.05 -23.26 -0.71
N PHE A 30 10.08 -23.42 0.19
CA PHE A 30 9.44 -22.31 0.86
C PHE A 30 10.46 -21.52 1.68
N ILE A 31 11.22 -22.21 2.55
CA ILE A 31 12.25 -21.58 3.40
C ILE A 31 13.30 -20.83 2.55
N ASP A 32 13.82 -21.46 1.49
CA ASP A 32 14.79 -20.85 0.60
C ASP A 32 14.24 -19.60 -0.09
N THR A 33 12.99 -19.67 -0.57
CA THR A 33 12.34 -18.53 -1.24
C THR A 33 12.16 -17.37 -0.28
N VAL A 34 11.61 -17.61 0.91
CA VAL A 34 11.40 -16.55 1.92
C VAL A 34 12.74 -15.99 2.41
N THR A 35 13.74 -16.85 2.64
CA THR A 35 15.10 -16.40 3.01
C THR A 35 15.67 -15.41 1.97
N ASN A 36 15.51 -15.71 0.68
CA ASN A 36 15.96 -14.84 -0.40
C ASN A 36 15.13 -13.55 -0.49
N ASN A 37 13.81 -13.63 -0.31
CA ASN A 37 12.93 -12.47 -0.31
C ASN A 37 13.29 -11.51 0.84
N LEU A 38 13.43 -12.00 2.07
CA LEU A 38 13.76 -11.18 3.22
C LEU A 38 15.17 -10.58 3.12
N ARG A 39 16.16 -11.33 2.56
CA ARG A 39 17.48 -10.78 2.29
C ARG A 39 17.43 -9.65 1.25
N CYS A 40 16.63 -9.83 0.20
CA CYS A 40 16.44 -8.77 -0.80
C CYS A 40 15.71 -7.57 -0.20
N LEU A 41 14.71 -7.77 0.68
CA LEU A 41 14.06 -6.68 1.39
C LEU A 41 15.07 -5.83 2.18
N GLN A 42 16.02 -6.45 2.88
CA GLN A 42 17.08 -5.71 3.57
C GLN A 42 17.91 -4.85 2.60
N HIS A 43 18.29 -5.39 1.43
CA HIS A 43 19.00 -4.61 0.41
C HIS A 43 18.15 -3.47 -0.16
N LEU A 44 16.85 -3.71 -0.37
CA LEU A 44 15.90 -2.67 -0.80
C LEU A 44 15.83 -1.52 0.21
N LEU A 45 15.69 -1.84 1.49
CA LEU A 45 15.61 -0.84 2.56
C LEU A 45 16.91 -0.04 2.70
N SER A 46 18.08 -0.70 2.60
CA SER A 46 19.38 0.00 2.61
C SER A 46 19.51 0.93 1.40
N PHE A 47 19.21 0.45 0.19
CA PHE A 47 19.20 1.28 -1.01
C PHE A 47 18.27 2.49 -0.85
N ASN A 48 17.08 2.27 -0.29
CA ASN A 48 16.10 3.33 -0.09
C ASN A 48 16.63 4.39 0.89
N LEU A 49 17.28 3.98 1.97
CA LEU A 49 17.90 4.88 2.94
C LEU A 49 18.99 5.74 2.27
N ASP A 50 19.91 5.10 1.51
CA ASP A 50 21.00 5.78 0.80
C ASP A 50 20.50 6.83 -0.19
N HIS A 51 19.26 6.69 -0.68
CA HIS A 51 18.62 7.61 -1.63
C HIS A 51 17.53 8.49 -0.99
N ASN A 52 17.43 8.53 0.34
CA ASN A 52 16.41 9.28 1.09
C ASN A 52 14.95 8.89 0.75
N ILE A 53 14.75 7.65 0.29
CA ILE A 53 13.42 7.08 0.01
C ILE A 53 12.89 6.49 1.31
N LEU A 54 12.11 7.27 2.05
CA LEU A 54 11.65 6.90 3.41
C LEU A 54 10.26 6.28 3.46
N PHE A 55 9.65 5.99 2.32
CA PHE A 55 8.40 5.25 2.23
C PHE A 55 8.56 4.06 1.29
N PHE A 56 8.14 2.87 1.70
CA PHE A 56 8.22 1.68 0.87
C PHE A 56 7.00 0.79 1.05
N ARG A 57 6.40 0.34 -0.05
CA ARG A 57 5.33 -0.68 -0.04
C ARG A 57 5.94 -2.05 -0.25
N ILE A 58 5.87 -2.90 0.79
CA ILE A 58 6.36 -4.29 0.70
C ILE A 58 5.36 -5.12 -0.11
N SER A 59 5.87 -5.99 -0.97
CA SER A 59 5.03 -6.87 -1.80
C SER A 59 4.30 -7.92 -0.96
N SER A 60 3.06 -8.23 -1.33
CA SER A 60 2.29 -9.35 -0.77
C SER A 60 2.99 -10.70 -0.90
N ASP A 61 3.79 -10.88 -1.95
CA ASP A 61 4.55 -12.11 -2.22
C ASP A 61 5.80 -12.29 -1.33
N ILE A 62 6.04 -11.40 -0.36
CA ILE A 62 7.22 -11.51 0.53
C ILE A 62 7.26 -12.86 1.25
N ILE A 63 6.09 -13.40 1.65
CA ILE A 63 5.90 -14.74 2.19
C ILE A 63 4.92 -15.50 1.28
N PRO A 64 5.38 -16.26 0.29
CA PRO A 64 4.51 -17.01 -0.59
C PRO A 64 3.59 -17.98 0.17
N PHE A 65 2.33 -18.07 -0.25
CA PHE A 65 1.33 -18.96 0.34
C PHE A 65 0.96 -18.69 1.81
N ALA A 66 1.33 -17.54 2.39
CA ALA A 66 1.12 -17.27 3.81
C ALA A 66 -0.35 -17.45 4.27
N SER A 67 -1.31 -17.09 3.42
CA SER A 67 -2.75 -17.29 3.66
C SER A 67 -3.29 -18.63 3.15
N HIS A 68 -2.46 -19.45 2.47
CA HIS A 68 -2.93 -20.67 1.81
C HIS A 68 -2.82 -21.90 2.71
N PRO A 69 -3.81 -22.83 2.74
CA PRO A 69 -3.80 -24.01 3.61
C PRO A 69 -2.64 -25.00 3.38
N VAL A 70 -1.93 -24.89 2.25
CA VAL A 70 -0.75 -25.74 1.99
C VAL A 70 0.42 -25.40 2.91
N LEU A 71 0.47 -24.17 3.44
CA LEU A 71 1.56 -23.74 4.28
C LEU A 71 1.45 -24.39 5.67
N ASN A 72 2.42 -25.24 5.98
CA ASN A 72 2.55 -25.96 7.24
C ASN A 72 3.80 -25.54 8.02
N VAL A 73 4.37 -24.39 7.68
CA VAL A 73 5.52 -23.79 8.37
C VAL A 73 5.02 -22.59 9.16
N ASP A 74 5.30 -22.55 10.44
CA ASP A 74 5.17 -21.35 11.24
C ASP A 74 6.30 -20.37 10.84
N TRP A 75 6.02 -19.55 9.84
CA TRP A 75 7.00 -18.65 9.27
C TRP A 75 7.33 -17.48 10.22
N GLU A 76 6.39 -17.07 11.07
CA GLU A 76 6.60 -16.00 12.05
C GLU A 76 7.66 -16.42 13.06
N LEU A 77 7.54 -17.63 13.58
CA LEU A 77 8.53 -18.20 14.49
C LEU A 77 9.85 -18.52 13.78
N TYR A 78 9.79 -19.14 12.59
CA TYR A 78 10.98 -19.56 11.85
C TYR A 78 11.89 -18.38 11.46
N PHE A 79 11.30 -17.26 11.04
CA PHE A 79 12.05 -16.07 10.60
C PHE A 79 12.08 -14.94 11.63
N LYS A 80 11.70 -15.22 12.90
CA LYS A 80 11.54 -14.23 13.97
C LYS A 80 12.72 -13.26 14.08
N ASP A 81 13.94 -13.76 14.18
CA ASP A 81 15.13 -12.92 14.39
C ASP A 81 15.35 -11.99 13.21
N ARG A 82 15.22 -12.51 11.99
CA ARG A 82 15.38 -11.73 10.77
C ARG A 82 14.29 -10.67 10.61
N LEU A 83 13.04 -11.00 10.90
CA LEU A 83 11.93 -10.05 10.89
C LEU A 83 12.14 -8.95 11.92
N THR A 84 12.57 -9.32 13.13
CA THR A 84 12.91 -8.36 14.20
C THR A 84 14.02 -7.40 13.76
N ASP A 85 15.07 -7.89 13.10
CA ASP A 85 16.19 -7.05 12.61
C ASP A 85 15.75 -6.11 11.50
N ILE A 86 14.93 -6.58 10.56
CA ILE A 86 14.33 -5.73 9.51
C ILE A 86 13.46 -4.65 10.14
N GLY A 87 12.60 -5.02 11.07
CA GLY A 87 11.73 -4.06 11.76
C GLY A 87 12.51 -3.02 12.58
N ARG A 88 13.61 -3.43 13.23
CA ARG A 88 14.52 -2.51 13.93
C ARG A 88 15.15 -1.52 12.96
N PHE A 89 15.62 -1.98 11.81
CA PHE A 89 16.16 -1.12 10.75
C PHE A 89 15.13 -0.08 10.29
N ILE A 90 13.90 -0.49 10.00
CA ILE A 90 12.80 0.38 9.57
C ILE A 90 12.54 1.48 10.62
N ARG A 91 12.38 1.11 11.89
CA ARG A 91 12.10 2.06 12.97
C ARG A 91 13.25 3.02 13.22
N ASN A 92 14.49 2.52 13.28
CA ASN A 92 15.67 3.34 13.56
C ASN A 92 15.94 4.38 12.46
N ASN A 93 15.50 4.12 11.23
CA ASN A 93 15.65 5.03 10.09
C ASN A 93 14.36 5.79 9.76
N ASN A 94 13.37 5.78 10.66
CA ASN A 94 12.10 6.48 10.48
C ASN A 94 11.44 6.20 9.12
N MET A 95 11.56 4.97 8.61
CA MET A 95 10.93 4.58 7.35
C MET A 95 9.46 4.25 7.57
N ARG A 96 8.60 4.66 6.64
CA ARG A 96 7.20 4.24 6.59
C ARG A 96 7.04 3.03 5.72
N ILE A 97 6.22 2.08 6.17
CA ILE A 97 5.92 0.85 5.43
C ILE A 97 4.41 0.78 5.16
N SER A 98 4.06 0.27 3.99
CA SER A 98 2.71 -0.17 3.68
C SER A 98 2.74 -1.51 2.95
N MET A 99 1.58 -2.15 2.85
CA MET A 99 1.34 -3.30 2.00
C MET A 99 0.05 -3.11 1.22
N HIS A 100 -0.07 -3.77 0.08
CA HIS A 100 -1.27 -3.74 -0.75
C HIS A 100 -1.56 -5.16 -1.24
N PRO A 101 -2.56 -5.85 -0.66
CA PRO A 101 -3.02 -7.14 -1.16
C PRO A 101 -3.44 -7.06 -2.62
N ASP A 102 -3.30 -8.19 -3.33
CA ASP A 102 -3.69 -8.27 -4.73
C ASP A 102 -5.18 -7.94 -4.95
N GLN A 103 -5.49 -7.47 -6.15
CA GLN A 103 -6.86 -7.10 -6.59
C GLN A 103 -7.93 -8.21 -6.45
N PHE A 104 -7.52 -9.45 -6.18
CA PHE A 104 -8.43 -10.57 -5.92
C PHE A 104 -8.96 -10.60 -4.49
N ILE A 105 -8.44 -9.73 -3.62
CA ILE A 105 -8.88 -9.60 -2.23
C ILE A 105 -10.08 -8.66 -2.20
N VAL A 106 -11.25 -9.26 -2.04
CA VAL A 106 -12.55 -8.58 -2.21
C VAL A 106 -13.43 -8.85 -0.99
N LEU A 107 -13.34 -7.95 0.00
CA LEU A 107 -14.14 -8.07 1.24
C LEU A 107 -15.63 -7.95 0.98
N ASN A 108 -16.07 -7.17 -0.01
CA ASN A 108 -17.50 -6.97 -0.32
C ASN A 108 -18.09 -8.05 -1.24
N SER A 109 -17.41 -9.17 -1.46
CA SER A 109 -17.89 -10.24 -2.32
C SER A 109 -19.22 -10.85 -1.82
N LYS A 110 -20.11 -11.22 -2.77
CA LYS A 110 -21.32 -12.02 -2.47
C LYS A 110 -21.00 -13.47 -2.12
N ARG A 111 -19.80 -13.96 -2.47
CA ARG A 111 -19.36 -15.35 -2.28
C ARG A 111 -18.60 -15.49 -0.96
N LYS A 112 -19.15 -16.27 -0.04
CA LYS A 112 -18.57 -16.48 1.30
C LYS A 112 -17.12 -17.00 1.26
N GLU A 113 -16.77 -17.87 0.33
CA GLU A 113 -15.41 -18.42 0.17
C GLU A 113 -14.42 -17.34 -0.26
N VAL A 114 -14.85 -16.38 -1.09
CA VAL A 114 -14.02 -15.26 -1.51
C VAL A 114 -13.77 -14.34 -0.29
N VAL A 115 -14.80 -14.00 0.48
CA VAL A 115 -14.68 -13.21 1.70
C VAL A 115 -13.75 -13.89 2.70
N LYS A 116 -13.93 -15.20 2.94
CA LYS A 116 -13.06 -15.99 3.84
C LYS A 116 -11.59 -15.91 3.42
N ARG A 117 -11.28 -16.09 2.15
CA ARG A 117 -9.91 -16.01 1.62
C ARG A 117 -9.37 -14.59 1.74
N SER A 118 -10.20 -13.59 1.46
CA SER A 118 -9.82 -12.17 1.61
C SER A 118 -9.48 -11.84 3.05
N ILE A 119 -10.25 -12.34 4.02
CA ILE A 119 -9.95 -12.18 5.44
C ILE A 119 -8.61 -12.85 5.80
N GLN A 120 -8.37 -14.08 5.34
CA GLN A 120 -7.11 -14.78 5.60
C GLN A 120 -5.91 -14.00 5.04
N GLU A 121 -6.06 -13.40 3.87
CA GLU A 121 -5.02 -12.62 3.23
C GLU A 121 -4.71 -11.32 4.00
N VAL A 122 -5.71 -10.55 4.40
CA VAL A 122 -5.47 -9.33 5.18
C VAL A 122 -4.95 -9.63 6.59
N VAL A 123 -5.34 -10.77 7.18
CA VAL A 123 -4.77 -11.26 8.45
C VAL A 123 -3.27 -11.54 8.27
N TYR A 124 -2.88 -12.23 7.20
CA TYR A 124 -1.48 -12.46 6.89
C TYR A 124 -0.68 -11.15 6.79
N HIS A 125 -1.21 -10.17 6.07
CA HIS A 125 -0.54 -8.87 5.94
C HIS A 125 -0.35 -8.17 7.28
N ALA A 126 -1.36 -8.21 8.14
CA ALA A 126 -1.27 -7.67 9.49
C ALA A 126 -0.23 -8.42 10.34
N SER A 127 -0.25 -9.76 10.33
CA SER A 127 0.74 -10.58 11.02
C SER A 127 2.17 -10.30 10.55
N PHE A 128 2.36 -10.08 9.24
CA PHE A 128 3.68 -9.73 8.71
C PHE A 128 4.18 -8.38 9.27
N LEU A 129 3.36 -7.35 9.27
CA LEU A 129 3.70 -6.04 9.83
C LEU A 129 3.93 -6.12 11.37
N ASP A 130 3.12 -6.93 12.07
CA ASP A 130 3.28 -7.18 13.51
C ASP A 130 4.59 -7.92 13.80
N SER A 131 4.99 -8.89 12.97
CA SER A 131 6.26 -9.63 13.11
C SER A 131 7.49 -8.73 12.90
N LEU A 132 7.35 -7.63 12.15
CA LEU A 132 8.37 -6.58 12.06
C LEU A 132 8.36 -5.64 13.29
N GLY A 133 7.37 -5.74 14.17
CA GLY A 133 7.19 -4.84 15.32
C GLY A 133 6.87 -3.40 14.91
N LEU A 134 6.13 -3.23 13.81
CA LEU A 134 5.69 -1.93 13.33
C LEU A 134 4.35 -1.53 13.96
N ASP A 135 4.15 -0.25 14.17
CA ASP A 135 2.92 0.31 14.73
C ASP A 135 1.78 0.40 13.70
N GLU A 136 0.63 0.95 14.13
CA GLU A 136 -0.58 1.07 13.32
C GLU A 136 -0.46 2.05 12.15
N SER A 137 0.59 2.89 12.10
CA SER A 137 0.88 3.77 10.96
C SER A 137 1.34 3.00 9.72
N SER A 138 1.78 1.75 9.90
CA SER A 138 2.09 0.83 8.81
C SER A 138 0.79 0.21 8.29
N LYS A 139 0.33 0.70 7.13
CA LYS A 139 -1.01 0.44 6.60
C LYS A 139 -1.08 -0.71 5.59
N ILE A 140 -2.26 -1.29 5.51
CA ILE A 140 -2.67 -2.26 4.49
C ILE A 140 -3.78 -1.61 3.66
N GLN A 141 -3.50 -1.36 2.41
CA GLN A 141 -4.38 -0.68 1.47
C GLN A 141 -5.28 -1.68 0.74
N LEU A 142 -6.55 -1.36 0.61
CA LEU A 142 -7.53 -2.19 -0.09
C LEU A 142 -8.42 -1.36 -1.01
N HIS A 143 -8.75 -1.92 -2.18
CA HIS A 143 -9.92 -1.49 -2.93
C HIS A 143 -11.21 -1.94 -2.24
N VAL A 144 -12.30 -1.19 -2.42
CA VAL A 144 -13.61 -1.58 -1.89
C VAL A 144 -14.10 -2.89 -2.53
N GLY A 145 -13.82 -3.08 -3.82
CA GLY A 145 -14.12 -4.30 -4.56
C GLY A 145 -15.21 -4.14 -5.62
N GLY A 146 -16.04 -5.17 -5.84
CA GLY A 146 -17.03 -5.17 -6.91
C GLY A 146 -18.34 -4.45 -6.56
N VAL A 147 -19.01 -3.87 -7.56
CA VAL A 147 -20.35 -3.22 -7.40
C VAL A 147 -21.49 -4.24 -7.37
N TYR A 148 -21.36 -5.34 -8.10
CA TYR A 148 -22.34 -6.45 -8.15
C TYR A 148 -23.80 -6.04 -8.50
N GLY A 149 -23.92 -4.99 -9.31
CA GLY A 149 -25.22 -4.44 -9.77
C GLY A 149 -25.82 -3.36 -8.86
N GLU A 150 -25.44 -3.33 -7.55
CA GLU A 150 -25.98 -2.43 -6.54
C GLU A 150 -24.84 -1.84 -5.70
N LYS A 151 -24.42 -0.61 -6.02
CA LYS A 151 -23.25 0.04 -5.39
C LYS A 151 -23.44 0.19 -3.87
N GLU A 152 -24.55 0.78 -3.44
CA GLU A 152 -24.82 1.04 -2.02
C GLU A 152 -24.85 -0.26 -1.19
N THR A 153 -25.57 -1.27 -1.68
CA THR A 153 -25.58 -2.60 -1.06
C THR A 153 -24.19 -3.22 -0.98
N SER A 154 -23.33 -2.96 -1.96
CA SER A 154 -21.95 -3.47 -1.98
C SER A 154 -21.04 -2.73 -1.00
N MET A 155 -21.25 -1.43 -0.81
CA MET A 155 -20.57 -0.62 0.22
C MET A 155 -21.00 -1.09 1.63
N ASN A 156 -22.29 -1.26 1.88
CA ASN A 156 -22.80 -1.75 3.16
C ASN A 156 -22.29 -3.16 3.48
N ARG A 157 -22.12 -4.01 2.48
CA ARG A 157 -21.53 -5.34 2.65
C ARG A 157 -20.04 -5.25 2.98
N PHE A 158 -19.30 -4.30 2.40
CA PHE A 158 -17.91 -4.02 2.79
C PHE A 158 -17.85 -3.64 4.28
N VAL A 159 -18.66 -2.69 4.73
CA VAL A 159 -18.74 -2.26 6.14
C VAL A 159 -19.01 -3.46 7.05
N THR A 160 -20.04 -4.26 6.72
CA THR A 160 -20.40 -5.45 7.51
C THR A 160 -19.23 -6.43 7.64
N HIS A 161 -18.51 -6.71 6.55
CA HIS A 161 -17.41 -7.66 6.59
C HIS A 161 -16.14 -7.06 7.23
N PHE A 162 -15.92 -5.75 7.11
CA PHE A 162 -14.85 -5.05 7.82
C PHE A 162 -15.03 -5.17 9.35
N ASP A 163 -16.24 -5.04 9.85
CA ASP A 163 -16.53 -5.15 11.27
C ASP A 163 -16.28 -6.56 11.84
N LEU A 164 -16.28 -7.57 10.99
CA LEU A 164 -15.94 -8.95 11.37
C LEU A 164 -14.44 -9.21 11.48
N LEU A 165 -13.60 -8.29 10.99
CA LEU A 165 -12.15 -8.46 11.04
C LEU A 165 -11.61 -8.31 12.47
N PRO A 166 -10.52 -9.01 12.81
CA PRO A 166 -9.81 -8.77 14.07
C PRO A 166 -9.40 -7.31 14.23
N THR A 167 -9.41 -6.81 15.45
CA THR A 167 -9.05 -5.41 15.74
C THR A 167 -7.65 -5.06 15.27
N SER A 168 -6.66 -5.97 15.40
CA SER A 168 -5.30 -5.78 14.89
C SER A 168 -5.26 -5.55 13.37
N VAL A 169 -6.13 -6.23 12.63
CA VAL A 169 -6.27 -6.01 11.17
C VAL A 169 -6.96 -4.69 10.88
N ARG A 170 -8.12 -4.41 11.52
CA ARG A 170 -8.90 -3.19 11.27
C ARG A 170 -8.09 -1.91 11.46
N LYS A 171 -7.22 -1.87 12.48
CA LYS A 171 -6.36 -0.72 12.78
C LYS A 171 -5.32 -0.42 11.68
N ARG A 172 -5.00 -1.41 10.86
CA ARG A 172 -4.03 -1.28 9.77
C ARG A 172 -4.67 -0.99 8.41
N LEU A 173 -5.97 -1.25 8.26
CA LEU A 173 -6.63 -1.10 6.96
C LEU A 173 -6.88 0.36 6.60
N VAL A 174 -6.67 0.66 5.32
CA VAL A 174 -7.14 1.86 4.63
C VAL A 174 -7.82 1.44 3.34
N ILE A 175 -8.80 2.22 2.87
CA ILE A 175 -9.46 2.01 1.57
C ILE A 175 -9.08 3.11 0.60
N GLU A 176 -9.00 2.74 -0.67
CA GLU A 176 -8.70 3.69 -1.75
C GLU A 176 -9.83 3.77 -2.77
N ASN A 177 -9.93 4.92 -3.42
CA ASN A 177 -10.75 5.12 -4.61
C ASN A 177 -10.15 4.39 -5.82
N ASP A 178 -11.00 3.92 -6.73
CA ASP A 178 -10.57 3.23 -7.94
C ASP A 178 -11.05 3.94 -9.23
N GLU A 179 -10.45 3.56 -10.35
CA GLU A 179 -10.68 4.21 -11.64
C GLU A 179 -12.04 3.84 -12.30
N ARG A 180 -12.89 3.00 -11.65
CA ARG A 180 -14.11 2.45 -12.28
C ARG A 180 -15.34 2.42 -11.40
N SER A 181 -15.19 1.96 -10.17
CA SER A 181 -16.30 1.51 -9.33
C SER A 181 -16.60 2.46 -8.18
N TYR A 182 -15.58 2.86 -7.44
CA TYR A 182 -15.71 3.61 -6.20
C TYR A 182 -14.91 4.89 -6.24
N THR A 183 -15.61 6.02 -6.28
CA THR A 183 -15.02 7.36 -6.19
C THR A 183 -14.46 7.63 -4.79
N ALA A 184 -13.69 8.71 -4.65
CA ALA A 184 -13.24 9.17 -3.34
C ALA A 184 -14.43 9.48 -2.39
N ASN A 185 -15.55 10.01 -2.93
CA ASN A 185 -16.77 10.22 -2.16
C ASN A 185 -17.40 8.92 -1.67
N ASP A 186 -17.42 7.87 -2.48
CA ASP A 186 -17.90 6.55 -2.04
C ASP A 186 -17.05 6.02 -0.87
N CYS A 187 -15.73 6.16 -0.96
CA CYS A 187 -14.81 5.80 0.12
C CYS A 187 -15.04 6.61 1.40
N LEU A 188 -15.30 7.92 1.27
CA LEU A 188 -15.67 8.79 2.40
C LEU A 188 -17.00 8.37 3.04
N GLN A 189 -17.99 7.90 2.25
CA GLN A 189 -19.23 7.37 2.80
C GLN A 189 -19.02 6.08 3.61
N ILE A 190 -18.15 5.18 3.15
CA ILE A 190 -17.75 3.99 3.91
C ILE A 190 -17.04 4.41 5.20
N SER A 191 -16.06 5.32 5.09
CA SER A 191 -15.31 5.83 6.24
C SER A 191 -16.18 6.44 7.34
N LYS A 192 -17.24 7.15 6.97
CA LYS A 192 -18.22 7.70 7.93
C LYS A 192 -18.93 6.62 8.76
N GLN A 193 -19.07 5.40 8.26
CA GLN A 193 -19.77 4.32 8.95
C GLN A 193 -18.87 3.54 9.89
N ASN A 194 -17.61 3.29 9.52
CA ASN A 194 -16.73 2.39 10.25
C ASN A 194 -15.36 3.00 10.62
N HIS A 195 -15.18 4.30 10.34
CA HIS A 195 -13.97 5.06 10.68
C HIS A 195 -12.66 4.52 10.08
N ILE A 196 -12.73 3.79 8.96
CA ILE A 196 -11.56 3.38 8.20
C ILE A 196 -10.96 4.59 7.48
N PRO A 197 -9.65 4.85 7.58
CA PRO A 197 -9.03 5.95 6.83
C PRO A 197 -9.11 5.73 5.32
N VAL A 198 -9.25 6.81 4.57
CA VAL A 198 -9.24 6.78 3.11
C VAL A 198 -7.85 7.16 2.60
N LEU A 199 -7.28 6.32 1.75
CA LEU A 199 -6.11 6.62 0.96
C LEU A 199 -6.58 7.23 -0.37
N PHE A 200 -5.96 8.31 -0.80
CA PHE A 200 -6.34 8.98 -2.03
C PHE A 200 -5.41 8.57 -3.17
N ASP A 201 -5.94 7.89 -4.18
CA ASP A 201 -5.24 7.70 -5.45
C ASP A 201 -5.59 8.86 -6.39
N VAL A 202 -4.57 9.63 -6.75
CA VAL A 202 -4.70 10.84 -7.56
C VAL A 202 -5.13 10.53 -8.99
N LEU A 203 -4.49 9.54 -9.62
CA LEU A 203 -4.80 9.15 -10.99
C LEU A 203 -6.22 8.56 -11.09
N HIS A 204 -6.60 7.71 -10.15
CA HIS A 204 -7.93 7.15 -10.12
C HIS A 204 -9.00 8.24 -9.92
N HIS A 205 -8.72 9.25 -9.08
CA HIS A 205 -9.63 10.38 -8.93
C HIS A 205 -9.74 11.23 -10.19
N GLU A 206 -8.65 11.49 -10.91
CA GLU A 206 -8.69 12.21 -12.18
C GLU A 206 -9.57 11.52 -13.23
N ILE A 207 -9.67 10.18 -13.15
CA ILE A 207 -10.43 9.36 -14.11
C ILE A 207 -11.88 9.16 -13.68
N ASN A 208 -12.11 8.95 -12.39
CA ASN A 208 -13.40 8.58 -11.81
C ASN A 208 -13.78 9.52 -10.65
N ASN A 209 -14.28 10.70 -11.00
CA ASN A 209 -14.77 11.70 -10.04
C ASN A 209 -16.11 12.27 -10.53
N LEU A 210 -16.72 13.13 -9.69
CA LEU A 210 -17.95 13.87 -9.96
C LEU A 210 -17.65 15.39 -10.04
N ASP A 211 -16.58 15.76 -10.72
CA ASP A 211 -16.09 17.15 -10.86
C ASP A 211 -15.67 17.80 -9.51
N GLU A 212 -15.28 16.98 -8.53
CA GLU A 212 -14.79 17.53 -7.26
C GLU A 212 -13.33 18.00 -7.38
N PRO A 213 -13.03 19.23 -6.94
CA PRO A 213 -11.68 19.75 -6.88
C PRO A 213 -10.78 18.90 -5.96
N ILE A 214 -9.60 18.57 -6.45
CA ILE A 214 -8.63 17.73 -5.74
C ILE A 214 -8.31 18.26 -4.32
N GLN A 215 -8.17 19.58 -4.15
CA GLN A 215 -7.87 20.20 -2.86
C GLN A 215 -8.98 19.97 -1.84
N LYS A 216 -10.24 20.04 -2.27
CA LYS A 216 -11.40 19.79 -1.41
C LYS A 216 -11.43 18.32 -0.98
N MET A 217 -11.20 17.41 -1.91
CA MET A 217 -11.19 15.98 -1.60
C MET A 217 -10.05 15.63 -0.66
N PHE A 218 -8.87 16.20 -0.86
CA PHE A 218 -7.74 16.01 0.03
C PHE A 218 -8.02 16.41 1.47
N SER A 219 -8.64 17.57 1.69
CA SER A 219 -9.02 18.01 3.03
C SER A 219 -9.96 17.02 3.72
N LEU A 220 -11.02 16.59 3.02
CA LEU A 220 -11.98 15.63 3.56
C LEU A 220 -11.35 14.26 3.86
N ILE A 221 -10.42 13.82 3.03
CA ILE A 221 -9.71 12.56 3.19
C ILE A 221 -8.73 12.64 4.36
N ALA A 222 -7.98 13.73 4.48
CA ALA A 222 -7.06 13.94 5.59
C ALA A 222 -7.77 13.86 6.95
N ASP A 223 -9.02 14.37 7.04
CA ASP A 223 -9.84 14.31 8.25
C ASP A 223 -10.25 12.88 8.65
N THR A 224 -10.12 11.90 7.76
CA THR A 224 -10.38 10.48 8.08
C THR A 224 -9.22 9.82 8.85
N TRP A 225 -8.02 10.42 8.82
CA TRP A 225 -6.81 9.89 9.45
C TRP A 225 -6.69 10.38 10.89
N LYS A 226 -6.47 9.44 11.80
CA LYS A 226 -6.20 9.72 13.22
C LYS A 226 -4.68 9.78 13.45
N THR A 227 -4.27 10.36 14.56
CA THR A 227 -2.84 10.41 14.96
C THR A 227 -2.19 9.02 14.99
N SER A 228 -2.91 7.98 15.43
CA SER A 228 -2.45 6.58 15.40
C SER A 228 -2.24 6.02 13.99
N ASP A 229 -2.93 6.57 12.98
CA ASP A 229 -2.81 6.15 11.59
C ASP A 229 -1.55 6.74 10.92
N GLY A 230 -0.93 7.73 11.55
CA GLY A 230 0.17 8.50 11.00
C GLY A 230 -0.32 9.58 10.01
N ILE A 231 0.61 10.13 9.25
CA ILE A 231 0.33 11.11 8.20
C ILE A 231 -0.48 10.45 7.07
N PRO A 232 -1.49 11.12 6.46
CA PRO A 232 -2.24 10.59 5.34
C PRO A 232 -1.34 10.07 4.21
N MET A 233 -1.69 8.92 3.66
CA MET A 233 -1.01 8.32 2.51
C MET A 233 -1.74 8.67 1.23
N VAL A 234 -0.97 8.86 0.17
CA VAL A 234 -1.45 9.18 -1.16
C VAL A 234 -0.73 8.31 -2.18
N ASP A 235 -1.49 7.72 -3.10
CA ASP A 235 -0.92 7.11 -4.29
C ASP A 235 -0.92 8.13 -5.43
N TYR A 236 0.23 8.28 -6.08
CA TYR A 236 0.42 9.24 -7.16
C TYR A 236 0.99 8.58 -8.41
N SER A 237 0.35 8.84 -9.52
CA SER A 237 0.85 8.64 -10.86
C SER A 237 0.22 9.66 -11.80
N SER A 238 0.85 9.96 -12.93
CA SER A 238 0.20 10.60 -14.05
C SER A 238 -0.31 9.53 -15.02
N GLN A 239 -1.31 9.90 -15.85
CA GLN A 239 -1.75 9.09 -16.98
C GLN A 239 -0.60 8.94 -17.99
N GLU A 240 -0.30 7.72 -18.43
CA GLU A 240 0.65 7.48 -19.53
C GLU A 240 0.11 8.05 -20.85
N ARG A 241 0.95 8.84 -21.54
CA ARG A 241 0.54 9.49 -22.79
C ARG A 241 0.24 8.47 -23.89
N ASN A 242 -0.82 8.71 -24.66
CA ASN A 242 -1.25 7.87 -25.79
C ASN A 242 -1.58 6.42 -25.42
N GLU A 243 -1.87 6.15 -24.16
CA GLU A 243 -2.24 4.83 -23.66
C GLU A 243 -3.68 4.83 -23.13
N LYS A 244 -4.19 3.61 -22.86
CA LYS A 244 -5.55 3.45 -22.31
C LYS A 244 -5.69 4.21 -21.00
N THR A 245 -6.87 4.82 -20.81
CA THR A 245 -7.24 5.47 -19.53
C THR A 245 -6.96 4.57 -18.34
N GLY A 246 -6.35 5.11 -17.30
CA GLY A 246 -5.93 4.38 -16.10
C GLY A 246 -4.55 3.73 -16.21
N LYS A 247 -3.81 3.93 -17.29
CA LYS A 247 -2.46 3.40 -17.39
C LYS A 247 -1.45 4.33 -16.73
N HIS A 248 -0.86 3.86 -15.66
CA HIS A 248 0.19 4.59 -14.92
C HIS A 248 1.38 4.95 -15.80
N ALA A 249 1.94 6.12 -15.57
CA ALA A 249 3.11 6.63 -16.28
C ALA A 249 4.31 5.67 -16.18
N THR A 250 5.11 5.63 -17.22
CA THR A 250 6.36 4.87 -17.23
C THR A 250 7.44 5.59 -16.45
N HIS A 251 7.43 6.91 -16.46
CA HIS A 251 8.36 7.79 -15.78
C HIS A 251 7.60 8.99 -15.20
N ILE A 252 8.13 9.60 -14.13
CA ILE A 252 7.50 10.75 -13.49
C ILE A 252 7.41 11.95 -14.46
N ASN A 253 6.24 12.58 -14.51
CA ASN A 253 6.09 13.86 -15.17
C ASN A 253 6.41 14.98 -14.15
N GLN A 254 7.57 15.61 -14.28
CA GLN A 254 8.04 16.62 -13.34
C GLN A 254 7.07 17.79 -13.15
N LYS A 255 6.47 18.28 -14.26
CA LYS A 255 5.53 19.41 -14.20
C LYS A 255 4.27 19.04 -13.44
N ASP A 256 3.66 17.91 -13.78
CA ASP A 256 2.44 17.44 -13.13
C ASP A 256 2.69 17.19 -11.64
N PHE A 257 3.84 16.59 -11.29
CA PHE A 257 4.19 16.32 -9.90
C PHE A 257 4.40 17.62 -9.09
N ILE A 258 5.07 18.63 -9.66
CA ILE A 258 5.24 19.92 -9.01
C ILE A 258 3.88 20.62 -8.83
N CYS A 259 3.03 20.61 -9.85
CA CYS A 259 1.67 21.16 -9.76
C CYS A 259 0.85 20.44 -8.67
N PHE A 260 0.95 19.12 -8.59
CA PHE A 260 0.32 18.34 -7.55
C PHE A 260 0.80 18.76 -6.16
N LEU A 261 2.11 18.83 -5.90
CA LEU A 261 2.65 19.27 -4.61
C LEU A 261 2.18 20.68 -4.21
N GLN A 262 2.09 21.58 -5.18
CA GLN A 262 1.60 22.94 -4.95
C GLN A 262 0.10 22.99 -4.64
N SER A 263 -0.69 22.12 -5.29
CA SER A 263 -2.14 22.08 -5.09
C SER A 263 -2.57 21.61 -3.70
N ILE A 264 -1.67 20.88 -2.99
CA ILE A 264 -1.93 20.31 -1.67
C ILE A 264 -0.95 20.80 -0.60
N ASN A 265 -0.36 21.97 -0.81
CA ASN A 265 0.75 22.50 0.02
C ASN A 265 0.40 22.74 1.50
N SER A 266 -0.88 22.80 1.85
CA SER A 266 -1.37 23.02 3.22
C SER A 266 -1.58 21.73 4.03
N ILE A 267 -1.35 20.55 3.41
CA ILE A 267 -1.66 19.25 4.02
C ILE A 267 -0.39 18.39 4.07
N ASP A 268 -0.07 17.88 5.25
CA ASP A 268 1.00 16.88 5.40
C ASP A 268 0.54 15.54 4.83
N ILE A 269 1.37 14.96 3.96
CA ILE A 269 1.13 13.66 3.32
C ILE A 269 2.42 12.87 3.16
N ASP A 270 2.27 11.54 3.03
CA ASP A 270 3.33 10.67 2.51
C ASP A 270 2.91 10.11 1.15
N ILE A 271 3.81 10.13 0.17
CA ILE A 271 3.50 9.82 -1.24
C ILE A 271 4.08 8.47 -1.66
N MET A 272 3.23 7.59 -2.14
CA MET A 272 3.61 6.36 -2.84
C MET A 272 3.50 6.58 -4.34
N LEU A 273 4.62 6.48 -5.05
CA LEU A 273 4.64 6.67 -6.50
C LEU A 273 4.30 5.37 -7.23
N GLU A 274 3.12 5.27 -7.77
CA GLU A 274 2.69 4.14 -8.61
C GLU A 274 3.18 4.29 -10.06
N ILE A 275 4.46 4.58 -10.23
CA ILE A 275 5.13 4.79 -11.51
C ILE A 275 5.97 3.55 -11.87
N LYS A 276 6.01 3.18 -13.16
CA LYS A 276 6.51 1.87 -13.60
C LYS A 276 8.01 1.69 -13.42
N ASP A 277 8.81 2.74 -13.50
CA ASP A 277 10.27 2.69 -13.31
C ASP A 277 10.72 2.77 -11.85
N LYS A 278 9.75 2.82 -10.89
CA LYS A 278 9.93 2.62 -9.46
C LYS A 278 10.89 3.62 -8.80
N GLU A 279 12.03 3.12 -8.27
CA GLU A 279 13.04 3.92 -7.57
C GLU A 279 13.60 5.07 -8.41
N LYS A 280 13.61 4.95 -9.73
CA LYS A 280 14.13 6.00 -10.61
C LYS A 280 13.26 7.25 -10.50
N SER A 281 11.97 7.10 -10.66
CA SER A 281 11.01 8.20 -10.45
C SER A 281 10.97 8.65 -8.99
N ALA A 282 11.19 7.76 -8.01
CA ALA A 282 11.24 8.16 -6.60
C ALA A 282 12.43 9.07 -6.30
N VAL A 283 13.62 8.75 -6.80
CA VAL A 283 14.82 9.60 -6.66
C VAL A 283 14.60 10.97 -7.30
N GLU A 284 13.99 11.01 -8.49
CA GLU A 284 13.67 12.25 -9.17
C GLU A 284 12.62 13.07 -8.41
N ALA A 285 11.51 12.46 -7.96
CA ALA A 285 10.49 13.10 -7.14
C ALA A 285 11.08 13.72 -5.86
N ILE A 286 11.98 13.01 -5.19
CA ILE A 286 12.70 13.52 -4.02
C ILE A 286 13.51 14.75 -4.38
N SER A 287 14.22 14.75 -5.49
CA SER A 287 14.97 15.93 -5.96
C SER A 287 14.08 17.14 -6.20
N LEU A 288 12.88 16.96 -6.75
CA LEU A 288 11.89 18.00 -6.96
C LEU A 288 11.29 18.49 -5.64
N ALA A 289 11.06 17.58 -4.70
CA ALA A 289 10.43 17.88 -3.41
C ALA A 289 11.39 18.51 -2.36
N LYS A 290 12.70 18.56 -2.60
CA LYS A 290 13.70 19.09 -1.64
C LYS A 290 13.42 20.52 -1.15
N LYS A 291 12.71 21.33 -1.92
CA LYS A 291 12.33 22.70 -1.57
C LYS A 291 10.99 22.80 -0.85
N ASP A 292 10.25 21.71 -0.75
CA ASP A 292 8.98 21.66 -0.02
C ASP A 292 9.28 21.52 1.48
N THR A 293 8.75 22.44 2.29
CA THR A 293 9.00 22.48 3.74
C THR A 293 8.50 21.25 4.49
N ARG A 294 7.59 20.48 3.89
CA ARG A 294 7.07 19.21 4.44
C ARG A 294 8.02 18.04 4.23
N PHE A 295 8.99 18.16 3.30
CA PHE A 295 9.88 17.05 2.96
C PHE A 295 10.82 16.71 4.11
N ILE A 296 10.95 15.43 4.43
CA ILE A 296 11.81 14.93 5.51
C ILE A 296 13.15 14.51 4.92
N HIS A 297 14.22 15.13 5.39
CA HIS A 297 15.59 14.76 5.06
C HIS A 297 16.11 13.71 6.04
N VAL A 298 16.87 12.75 5.55
CA VAL A 298 17.73 11.92 6.40
C VAL A 298 18.87 12.81 6.89
N SER A 299 19.02 12.93 8.20
CA SER A 299 20.12 13.63 8.86
C SER A 299 21.39 12.79 8.88
#